data_cf2fdbe1db069b76768a05bc4e7c06e2
#
_entry.id   cf2fdbe1db069b76768a05bc4e7c06e2
#
_cell.length_a   1.000
_cell.length_b   1.000
_cell.length_c   1.000
_cell.angle_alpha   90.00
_cell.angle_beta   90.00
_cell.angle_gamma   90.00
#
_symmetry.space_group_name_H-M   'P 1'
#
loop_
_entity.id
_entity.type
_entity.pdbx_description
1 polymer ?
#
loop_
_entity_poly.entity_id
_entity_poly.type
_entity_poly.pdbx_seq_one_letter_code
_entity_poly.pdbx_strand_id
1 'polypeptide(L)'
;MKKVEEIRSYCLNCKNSQCKIKGCPLNNCIPEFIHEVDSKKAYEILCNTTVLPAICGRICPHEKQCEGSCIRGIKGEPVSIGAMEAYIGDLSIENNYELSIEVDERAKDKKVAVIGSGPAGLTCAAFLARRGVKVTIYEKHDKLGGLLTHGIPEFRLPRKVVEKTIEKILDLGVEAKLNQELGREFEIEDLAQKYDAVFVAIGANIPVKM
;
A
#
# COMPACT_ATOMS: atom_id res chain seq x y z
N MET A 1 -5.47 21.08 -10.23
CA MET A 1 -6.13 20.69 -11.51
C MET A 1 -5.22 20.88 -12.74
N LYS A 2 -4.70 22.06 -13.09
CA LYS A 2 -3.79 22.21 -14.26
C LYS A 2 -2.65 21.18 -14.32
N LYS A 3 -1.94 20.95 -13.22
CA LYS A 3 -0.81 20.00 -13.17
C LYS A 3 -1.23 18.54 -13.43
N VAL A 4 -2.43 18.13 -13.05
CA VAL A 4 -2.97 16.77 -13.27
C VAL A 4 -3.28 16.56 -14.75
N GLU A 5 -3.93 17.52 -15.39
CA GLU A 5 -4.21 17.48 -16.83
C GLU A 5 -2.92 17.50 -17.68
N GLU A 6 -1.91 18.21 -17.23
CA GLU A 6 -0.58 18.21 -17.87
C GLU A 6 0.06 16.82 -17.79
N ILE A 7 0.03 16.16 -16.62
CA ILE A 7 0.55 14.79 -16.46
C ILE A 7 -0.20 13.82 -17.37
N ARG A 8 -1.54 13.91 -17.38
CA ARG A 8 -2.42 13.03 -18.16
C ARG A 8 -2.15 13.19 -19.67
N SER A 9 -2.13 14.43 -20.17
CA SER A 9 -1.88 14.70 -21.59
C SER A 9 -0.44 14.38 -22.02
N TYR A 10 0.52 14.45 -21.11
CA TYR A 10 1.91 14.13 -21.38
C TYR A 10 2.17 12.63 -21.44
N CYS A 11 1.39 11.80 -20.75
CA CYS A 11 1.50 10.35 -20.78
C CYS A 11 1.07 9.78 -22.14
N LEU A 12 1.90 8.91 -22.73
CA LEU A 12 1.64 8.32 -24.06
C LEU A 12 0.62 7.18 -24.08
N ASN A 13 0.08 6.80 -22.94
CA ASN A 13 -0.84 5.66 -22.81
C ASN A 13 -0.33 4.37 -23.51
N CYS A 14 0.88 3.97 -23.21
CA CYS A 14 1.59 2.89 -23.90
C CYS A 14 0.93 1.54 -23.69
N LYS A 15 0.63 0.77 -24.75
CA LYS A 15 0.13 -0.61 -24.65
C LYS A 15 1.12 -1.54 -23.91
N ASN A 16 2.42 -1.41 -24.19
CA ASN A 16 3.51 -2.14 -23.53
C ASN A 16 4.29 -1.18 -22.63
N SER A 17 3.65 -0.70 -21.58
CA SER A 17 4.18 0.32 -20.69
C SER A 17 5.38 -0.18 -19.87
N GLN A 18 6.57 0.34 -20.16
CA GLN A 18 7.80 -0.05 -19.44
C GLN A 18 7.78 0.40 -17.98
N CYS A 19 7.12 1.53 -17.69
CA CYS A 19 6.88 1.99 -16.32
C CYS A 19 6.12 0.98 -15.46
N LYS A 20 5.18 0.23 -16.05
CA LYS A 20 4.45 -0.87 -15.42
C LYS A 20 5.33 -2.13 -15.36
N ILE A 21 5.79 -2.62 -16.51
CA ILE A 21 6.35 -3.97 -16.66
C ILE A 21 7.74 -4.09 -16.03
N LYS A 22 8.58 -3.07 -16.19
CA LYS A 22 9.97 -3.07 -15.69
C LYS A 22 10.19 -2.12 -14.51
N GLY A 23 9.37 -1.07 -14.42
CA GLY A 23 9.58 -0.01 -13.46
C GLY A 23 8.90 -0.27 -12.12
N CYS A 24 7.61 -0.56 -12.13
CA CYS A 24 6.87 -0.77 -10.88
C CYS A 24 7.04 -2.21 -10.37
N PRO A 25 7.57 -2.41 -9.15
CA PRO A 25 7.70 -3.76 -8.57
C PRO A 25 6.36 -4.50 -8.39
N LEU A 26 5.26 -3.74 -8.26
CA LEU A 26 3.91 -4.28 -8.13
C LEU A 26 3.20 -4.47 -9.48
N ASN A 27 3.87 -4.12 -10.58
CA ASN A 27 3.26 -4.14 -11.91
C ASN A 27 1.94 -3.32 -11.99
N ASN A 28 1.91 -2.17 -11.33
CA ASN A 28 0.74 -1.32 -11.20
C ASN A 28 0.24 -0.83 -12.57
N CYS A 29 -1.07 -0.73 -12.74
CA CYS A 29 -1.74 -0.31 -13.97
C CYS A 29 -1.56 1.21 -14.21
N ILE A 30 -0.30 1.63 -14.53
CA ILE A 30 0.10 3.04 -14.57
C ILE A 30 -0.60 3.84 -15.67
N PRO A 31 -0.59 3.44 -16.95
CA PRO A 31 -1.32 4.18 -17.97
C PRO A 31 -2.82 4.29 -17.66
N GLU A 32 -3.39 3.22 -17.14
CA GLU A 32 -4.80 3.11 -16.87
C GLU A 32 -5.25 4.11 -15.79
N PHE A 33 -4.56 4.18 -14.63
CA PHE A 33 -4.93 5.14 -13.59
C PHE A 33 -4.62 6.60 -13.94
N ILE A 34 -3.58 6.84 -14.78
CA ILE A 34 -3.25 8.20 -15.21
C ILE A 34 -4.35 8.75 -16.14
N HIS A 35 -4.88 7.92 -17.04
CA HIS A 35 -5.86 8.33 -18.02
C HIS A 35 -7.31 8.25 -17.54
N GLU A 36 -7.56 7.59 -16.40
CA GLU A 36 -8.89 7.59 -15.79
C GLU A 36 -9.23 8.99 -15.24
N VAL A 37 -10.38 9.52 -15.68
CA VAL A 37 -10.84 10.88 -15.31
C VAL A 37 -11.59 10.86 -13.97
N ASP A 38 -12.34 9.79 -13.74
CA ASP A 38 -13.03 9.57 -12.48
C ASP A 38 -12.02 9.17 -11.40
N SER A 39 -11.85 10.03 -10.41
CA SER A 39 -10.86 9.84 -9.36
C SER A 39 -11.12 8.60 -8.49
N LYS A 40 -12.38 8.20 -8.31
CA LYS A 40 -12.74 6.99 -7.57
C LYS A 40 -12.34 5.75 -8.37
N LYS A 41 -12.63 5.71 -9.67
CA LYS A 41 -12.20 4.63 -10.55
C LYS A 41 -10.67 4.56 -10.67
N ALA A 42 -9.99 5.70 -10.77
CA ALA A 42 -8.52 5.74 -10.75
C ALA A 42 -7.95 5.14 -9.45
N TYR A 43 -8.56 5.43 -8.31
CA TYR A 43 -8.22 4.83 -7.03
C TYR A 43 -8.48 3.31 -7.01
N GLU A 44 -9.62 2.85 -7.53
CA GLU A 44 -9.95 1.43 -7.64
C GLU A 44 -8.91 0.68 -8.51
N ILE A 45 -8.47 1.28 -9.64
CA ILE A 45 -7.40 0.74 -10.48
C ILE A 45 -6.10 0.59 -9.70
N LEU A 46 -5.69 1.59 -8.93
CA LEU A 46 -4.53 1.54 -8.05
C LEU A 46 -4.66 0.43 -7.00
N CYS A 47 -5.84 0.30 -6.40
CA CYS A 47 -6.11 -0.66 -5.33
C CYS A 47 -6.15 -2.13 -5.78
N ASN A 48 -6.04 -2.42 -7.08
CA ASN A 48 -5.83 -3.78 -7.56
C ASN A 48 -4.43 -4.31 -7.21
N THR A 49 -3.44 -3.43 -7.05
CA THR A 49 -2.05 -3.83 -6.81
C THR A 49 -1.44 -3.22 -5.55
N THR A 50 -1.93 -2.08 -5.07
CA THR A 50 -1.48 -1.44 -3.82
C THR A 50 -2.64 -0.88 -3.02
N VAL A 51 -2.64 -1.07 -1.71
CA VAL A 51 -3.60 -0.43 -0.78
C VAL A 51 -3.02 0.84 -0.15
N LEU A 52 -1.82 1.24 -0.57
CA LEU A 52 -1.06 2.35 -0.01
C LEU A 52 -0.75 3.47 -1.04
N PRO A 53 -1.65 3.85 -1.98
CA PRO A 53 -1.31 4.74 -3.07
C PRO A 53 -0.83 6.13 -2.59
N ALA A 54 -1.46 6.72 -1.58
CA ALA A 54 -1.05 8.00 -1.02
C ALA A 54 0.38 7.96 -0.44
N ILE A 55 0.82 6.80 0.04
CA ILE A 55 2.16 6.56 0.59
C ILE A 55 3.14 6.27 -0.55
N CYS A 56 2.82 5.31 -1.43
CA CYS A 56 3.67 4.93 -2.57
C CYS A 56 4.02 6.14 -3.44
N GLY A 57 3.02 6.96 -3.79
CA GLY A 57 3.22 8.17 -4.58
C GLY A 57 4.15 9.23 -3.96
N ARG A 58 4.49 9.09 -2.65
CA ARG A 58 5.40 10.01 -1.93
C ARG A 58 6.78 9.44 -1.67
N ILE A 59 6.89 8.14 -1.42
CA ILE A 59 8.12 7.57 -0.85
C ILE A 59 8.79 6.53 -1.74
N CYS A 60 8.14 5.98 -2.76
CA CYS A 60 8.82 5.11 -3.72
C CYS A 60 9.97 5.87 -4.40
N PRO A 61 11.09 5.22 -4.69
CA PRO A 61 12.19 5.81 -5.48
C PRO A 61 11.82 5.80 -6.98
N HIS A 62 10.83 6.64 -7.36
CA HIS A 62 10.22 6.65 -8.70
C HIS A 62 11.23 6.79 -9.83
N GLU A 63 12.31 7.58 -9.60
CA GLU A 63 13.41 7.79 -10.54
C GLU A 63 14.21 6.52 -10.84
N LYS A 64 14.16 5.52 -9.94
CA LYS A 64 14.79 4.20 -10.10
C LYS A 64 13.79 3.11 -10.46
N GLN A 65 12.51 3.44 -10.48
CA GLN A 65 11.41 2.52 -10.71
C GLN A 65 10.55 2.96 -11.89
N CYS A 66 9.28 3.31 -11.66
CA CYS A 66 8.31 3.59 -12.70
C CYS A 66 8.70 4.79 -13.58
N GLU A 67 9.14 5.90 -13.01
CA GLU A 67 9.57 7.09 -13.77
C GLU A 67 10.88 6.84 -14.51
N GLY A 68 11.85 6.16 -13.86
CA GLY A 68 13.10 5.76 -14.51
C GLY A 68 12.93 4.79 -15.68
N SER A 69 11.80 4.09 -15.75
CA SER A 69 11.45 3.20 -16.86
C SER A 69 10.46 3.83 -17.86
N CYS A 70 10.09 5.11 -17.67
CA CYS A 70 9.20 5.81 -18.57
C CYS A 70 9.89 6.13 -19.89
N ILE A 71 9.28 5.75 -21.03
CA ILE A 71 9.86 6.01 -22.36
C ILE A 71 9.95 7.50 -22.71
N ARG A 72 9.17 8.38 -22.06
CA ARG A 72 9.34 9.82 -22.17
C ARG A 72 10.71 10.26 -21.68
N GLY A 73 11.26 9.61 -20.65
CA GLY A 73 12.57 9.87 -20.09
C GLY A 73 13.75 9.59 -21.04
N ILE A 74 13.52 8.92 -22.18
CA ILE A 74 14.59 8.69 -23.19
C ILE A 74 15.02 9.97 -23.89
N LYS A 75 14.09 10.90 -24.14
CA LYS A 75 14.33 12.15 -24.90
C LYS A 75 13.88 13.42 -24.15
N GLY A 76 13.49 13.30 -22.91
CA GLY A 76 12.99 14.41 -22.09
C GLY A 76 12.74 13.97 -20.66
N GLU A 77 11.87 14.68 -19.95
CA GLU A 77 11.49 14.31 -18.60
C GLU A 77 10.51 13.14 -18.59
N PRO A 78 10.62 12.21 -17.63
CA PRO A 78 9.61 11.17 -17.45
C PRO A 78 8.26 11.78 -17.03
N VAL A 79 7.19 11.02 -17.20
CA VAL A 79 5.88 11.37 -16.63
C VAL A 79 5.98 11.33 -15.11
N SER A 80 5.45 12.35 -14.42
CA SER A 80 5.43 12.43 -12.94
C SER A 80 4.40 11.45 -12.37
N ILE A 81 4.72 10.16 -12.42
CA ILE A 81 3.83 9.05 -12.04
C ILE A 81 3.54 9.08 -10.56
N GLY A 82 4.58 9.26 -9.73
CA GLY A 82 4.44 9.35 -8.28
C GLY A 82 3.56 10.52 -7.84
N ALA A 83 3.68 11.68 -8.50
CA ALA A 83 2.83 12.83 -8.21
C ALA A 83 1.35 12.55 -8.52
N MET A 84 1.06 11.82 -9.60
CA MET A 84 -0.31 11.44 -9.95
C MET A 84 -0.86 10.39 -8.97
N GLU A 85 -0.06 9.40 -8.61
CA GLU A 85 -0.44 8.38 -7.61
C GLU A 85 -0.74 9.02 -6.24
N ALA A 86 0.14 9.94 -5.77
CA ALA A 86 -0.08 10.68 -4.54
C ALA A 86 -1.37 11.51 -4.58
N TYR A 87 -1.64 12.19 -5.70
CA TYR A 87 -2.85 12.98 -5.89
C TYR A 87 -4.12 12.13 -5.80
N ILE A 88 -4.16 10.98 -6.48
CA ILE A 88 -5.31 10.07 -6.41
C ILE A 88 -5.47 9.51 -4.99
N GLY A 89 -4.36 9.17 -4.35
CA GLY A 89 -4.35 8.74 -2.95
C GLY A 89 -4.90 9.77 -1.99
N ASP A 90 -4.54 11.05 -2.17
CA ASP A 90 -5.07 12.17 -1.37
C ASP A 90 -6.56 12.36 -1.57
N LEU A 91 -7.03 12.35 -2.82
CA LEU A 91 -8.46 12.42 -3.12
C LEU A 91 -9.23 11.27 -2.47
N SER A 92 -8.63 10.08 -2.39
CA SER A 92 -9.27 8.95 -1.72
C SER A 92 -9.44 9.18 -0.23
N ILE A 93 -8.51 9.90 0.40
CA ILE A 93 -8.58 10.28 1.82
C ILE A 93 -9.60 11.41 2.01
N GLU A 94 -9.55 12.45 1.18
CA GLU A 94 -10.43 13.61 1.25
C GLU A 94 -11.90 13.25 1.04
N ASN A 95 -12.17 12.34 0.11
CA ASN A 95 -13.52 11.91 -0.26
C ASN A 95 -13.95 10.58 0.38
N ASN A 96 -13.15 10.05 1.31
CA ASN A 96 -13.42 8.78 2.01
C ASN A 96 -13.73 7.60 1.07
N TYR A 97 -12.96 7.44 -0.03
CA TYR A 97 -13.14 6.29 -0.92
C TYR A 97 -12.78 5.00 -0.17
N GLU A 98 -13.68 4.06 -0.17
CA GLU A 98 -13.49 2.75 0.46
C GLU A 98 -12.66 1.81 -0.42
N LEU A 99 -12.01 0.85 0.22
CA LEU A 99 -11.38 -0.28 -0.46
C LEU A 99 -12.46 -1.28 -0.87
N SER A 100 -12.48 -1.68 -2.15
CA SER A 100 -13.45 -2.65 -2.65
C SER A 100 -13.28 -4.01 -1.96
N ILE A 101 -14.40 -4.63 -1.60
CA ILE A 101 -14.45 -5.98 -1.03
C ILE A 101 -14.89 -6.95 -2.14
N GLU A 102 -14.12 -8.02 -2.32
CA GLU A 102 -14.36 -9.08 -3.30
C GLU A 102 -14.23 -10.42 -2.57
N VAL A 103 -15.28 -10.84 -1.90
CA VAL A 103 -15.26 -12.06 -1.08
C VAL A 103 -14.97 -13.29 -1.94
N ASP A 104 -13.98 -14.08 -1.51
CA ASP A 104 -13.72 -15.42 -2.03
C ASP A 104 -14.37 -16.44 -1.07
N GLU A 105 -15.38 -17.16 -1.53
CA GLU A 105 -16.12 -18.13 -0.69
C GLU A 105 -15.20 -19.22 -0.10
N ARG A 106 -14.05 -19.52 -0.73
CA ARG A 106 -13.06 -20.48 -0.20
C ARG A 106 -12.27 -19.93 0.97
N ALA A 107 -12.16 -18.58 1.06
CA ALA A 107 -11.43 -17.87 2.10
C ALA A 107 -12.35 -17.34 3.22
N LYS A 108 -13.64 -17.33 2.98
CA LYS A 108 -14.64 -16.91 3.95
C LYS A 108 -14.50 -17.74 5.24
N ASP A 109 -14.56 -17.03 6.37
CA ASP A 109 -14.39 -17.60 7.72
C ASP A 109 -12.97 -18.08 8.08
N LYS A 110 -12.02 -18.04 7.17
CA LYS A 110 -10.61 -18.25 7.51
C LYS A 110 -10.10 -17.15 8.43
N LYS A 111 -9.18 -17.50 9.32
CA LYS A 111 -8.56 -16.59 10.27
C LYS A 111 -7.07 -16.53 10.01
N VAL A 112 -6.53 -15.33 9.88
CA VAL A 112 -5.09 -15.13 9.67
C VAL A 112 -4.54 -14.15 10.70
N ALA A 113 -3.44 -14.53 11.34
CA ALA A 113 -2.64 -13.63 12.15
C ALA A 113 -1.54 -12.99 11.30
N VAL A 114 -1.37 -11.68 11.45
CA VAL A 114 -0.28 -10.91 10.82
C VAL A 114 0.59 -10.35 11.93
N ILE A 115 1.89 -10.70 11.95
CA ILE A 115 2.84 -10.23 12.95
C ILE A 115 3.63 -9.05 12.37
N GLY A 116 3.35 -7.85 12.89
CA GLY A 116 3.91 -6.59 12.43
C GLY A 116 2.96 -5.81 11.53
N SER A 117 2.85 -4.50 11.77
CA SER A 117 1.97 -3.57 11.07
C SER A 117 2.71 -2.64 10.10
N GLY A 118 3.91 -2.99 9.69
CA GLY A 118 4.63 -2.27 8.64
C GLY A 118 3.93 -2.38 7.27
N PRO A 119 4.50 -1.78 6.20
CA PRO A 119 3.91 -1.82 4.86
C PRO A 119 3.51 -3.22 4.40
N ALA A 120 4.35 -4.22 4.66
CA ALA A 120 4.07 -5.61 4.29
C ALA A 120 2.88 -6.19 5.05
N GLY A 121 2.82 -6.00 6.37
CA GLY A 121 1.72 -6.49 7.20
C GLY A 121 0.40 -5.82 6.88
N LEU A 122 0.39 -4.49 6.75
CA LEU A 122 -0.79 -3.72 6.35
C LEU A 122 -1.32 -4.15 4.98
N THR A 123 -0.42 -4.34 4.00
CA THR A 123 -0.80 -4.79 2.66
C THR A 123 -1.39 -6.20 2.69
N CYS A 124 -0.74 -7.13 3.37
CA CYS A 124 -1.25 -8.50 3.53
C CYS A 124 -2.63 -8.50 4.20
N ALA A 125 -2.78 -7.77 5.31
CA ALA A 125 -4.04 -7.68 6.05
C ALA A 125 -5.17 -7.15 5.18
N ALA A 126 -4.92 -6.06 4.43
CA ALA A 126 -5.93 -5.46 3.56
C ALA A 126 -6.36 -6.40 2.42
N PHE A 127 -5.41 -7.03 1.72
CA PHE A 127 -5.75 -7.95 0.63
C PHE A 127 -6.49 -9.20 1.12
N LEU A 128 -6.16 -9.72 2.29
CA LEU A 128 -6.87 -10.84 2.90
C LEU A 128 -8.28 -10.43 3.36
N ALA A 129 -8.41 -9.29 4.05
CA ALA A 129 -9.72 -8.81 4.52
C ALA A 129 -10.67 -8.51 3.35
N ARG A 130 -10.18 -7.93 2.25
CA ARG A 130 -10.95 -7.74 1.02
C ARG A 130 -11.49 -9.05 0.43
N ARG A 131 -10.85 -10.18 0.72
CA ARG A 131 -11.28 -11.53 0.29
C ARG A 131 -12.19 -12.22 1.29
N GLY A 132 -12.55 -11.56 2.40
CA GLY A 132 -13.45 -12.09 3.42
C GLY A 132 -12.74 -12.87 4.54
N VAL A 133 -11.41 -12.83 4.59
CA VAL A 133 -10.61 -13.44 5.67
C VAL A 133 -10.69 -12.57 6.92
N LYS A 134 -10.88 -13.17 8.08
CA LYS A 134 -10.78 -12.51 9.39
C LYS A 134 -9.31 -12.33 9.75
N VAL A 135 -8.85 -11.08 9.78
CA VAL A 135 -7.43 -10.77 10.00
C VAL A 135 -7.22 -10.07 11.33
N THR A 136 -6.24 -10.53 12.10
CA THR A 136 -5.76 -9.87 13.32
C THR A 136 -4.29 -9.52 13.15
N ILE A 137 -3.96 -8.23 13.27
CA ILE A 137 -2.57 -7.73 13.28
C ILE A 137 -2.07 -7.69 14.72
N TYR A 138 -0.89 -8.24 14.97
CA TYR A 138 -0.14 -8.13 16.22
C TYR A 138 1.02 -7.15 16.02
N GLU A 139 1.03 -6.06 16.78
CA GLU A 139 2.03 -5.00 16.67
C GLU A 139 2.70 -4.77 18.03
N LYS A 140 4.03 -4.75 18.03
CA LYS A 140 4.81 -4.57 19.28
C LYS A 140 4.75 -3.15 19.84
N HIS A 141 4.50 -2.16 18.99
CA HIS A 141 4.38 -0.76 19.40
C HIS A 141 2.95 -0.41 19.78
N ASP A 142 2.80 0.77 20.37
CA ASP A 142 1.51 1.39 20.72
C ASP A 142 0.78 2.01 19.51
N LYS A 143 1.42 2.00 18.32
CA LYS A 143 0.87 2.53 17.05
C LYS A 143 1.21 1.63 15.89
N LEU A 144 0.24 1.50 14.97
CA LEU A 144 0.43 0.81 13.70
C LEU A 144 1.28 1.61 12.71
N GLY A 145 1.81 0.92 11.70
CA GLY A 145 2.49 1.52 10.56
C GLY A 145 3.97 1.16 10.45
N GLY A 146 4.58 0.62 11.50
CA GLY A 146 6.00 0.25 11.50
C GLY A 146 6.88 1.40 11.02
N LEU A 147 7.70 1.18 9.99
CA LEU A 147 8.60 2.20 9.43
C LEU A 147 7.87 3.46 8.94
N LEU A 148 6.64 3.34 8.47
CA LEU A 148 5.84 4.49 8.00
C LEU A 148 5.56 5.48 9.13
N THR A 149 5.38 4.97 10.34
CA THR A 149 5.06 5.77 11.54
C THR A 149 6.30 6.12 12.33
N HIS A 150 7.24 5.18 12.50
CA HIS A 150 8.36 5.34 13.42
C HIS A 150 9.70 5.69 12.75
N GLY A 151 9.82 5.50 11.42
CA GLY A 151 11.10 5.65 10.71
C GLY A 151 11.15 6.79 9.69
N ILE A 152 10.05 7.07 8.98
CA ILE A 152 10.03 8.10 7.94
C ILE A 152 9.70 9.47 8.57
N PRO A 153 10.54 10.51 8.35
CA PRO A 153 10.27 11.85 8.87
C PRO A 153 8.95 12.44 8.33
N GLU A 154 8.23 13.19 9.16
CA GLU A 154 6.91 13.74 8.85
C GLU A 154 6.91 14.71 7.65
N PHE A 155 8.01 15.45 7.45
CA PHE A 155 8.15 16.34 6.30
C PHE A 155 8.18 15.58 4.96
N ARG A 156 8.55 14.28 4.97
CA ARG A 156 8.55 13.41 3.78
C ARG A 156 7.26 12.61 3.64
N LEU A 157 6.71 12.15 4.75
CA LEU A 157 5.45 11.40 4.81
C LEU A 157 4.59 11.92 5.96
N PRO A 158 3.62 12.81 5.68
CA PRO A 158 2.76 13.38 6.71
C PRO A 158 2.04 12.32 7.53
N ARG A 159 2.05 12.42 8.85
CA ARG A 159 1.41 11.48 9.77
C ARG A 159 -0.05 11.24 9.45
N LYS A 160 -0.78 12.31 9.16
CA LYS A 160 -2.20 12.24 8.77
C LYS A 160 -2.45 11.32 7.57
N VAL A 161 -1.54 11.29 6.58
CA VAL A 161 -1.66 10.39 5.41
C VAL A 161 -1.51 8.93 5.84
N VAL A 162 -0.55 8.64 6.72
CA VAL A 162 -0.34 7.28 7.26
C VAL A 162 -1.55 6.83 8.08
N GLU A 163 -1.99 7.66 9.01
CA GLU A 163 -3.13 7.37 9.89
C GLU A 163 -4.39 7.10 9.08
N LYS A 164 -4.74 7.97 8.14
CA LYS A 164 -5.92 7.80 7.29
C LYS A 164 -5.84 6.58 6.36
N THR A 165 -4.65 6.24 5.91
CA THR A 165 -4.45 5.01 5.13
C THR A 165 -4.64 3.76 6.00
N ILE A 166 -4.15 3.77 7.23
CA ILE A 166 -4.34 2.67 8.18
C ILE A 166 -5.82 2.54 8.58
N GLU A 167 -6.50 3.66 8.88
CA GLU A 167 -7.95 3.66 9.17
C GLU A 167 -8.73 2.92 8.08
N LYS A 168 -8.50 3.23 6.80
CA LYS A 168 -9.14 2.54 5.66
C LYS A 168 -8.92 1.02 5.65
N ILE A 169 -7.76 0.56 6.12
CA ILE A 169 -7.45 -0.87 6.21
C ILE A 169 -8.20 -1.49 7.39
N LEU A 170 -8.28 -0.80 8.52
CA LEU A 170 -9.04 -1.26 9.68
C LEU A 170 -10.55 -1.31 9.40
N ASP A 171 -11.07 -0.37 8.61
CA ASP A 171 -12.48 -0.32 8.19
C ASP A 171 -12.91 -1.54 7.37
N LEU A 172 -11.96 -2.33 6.83
CA LEU A 172 -12.23 -3.64 6.23
C LEU A 172 -12.58 -4.73 7.27
N GLY A 173 -12.62 -4.40 8.56
CA GLY A 173 -12.81 -5.34 9.66
C GLY A 173 -11.52 -5.99 10.17
N VAL A 174 -10.37 -5.41 9.86
CA VAL A 174 -9.07 -5.87 10.39
C VAL A 174 -8.96 -5.49 11.86
N GLU A 175 -8.75 -6.47 12.73
CA GLU A 175 -8.46 -6.25 14.14
C GLU A 175 -6.97 -5.94 14.36
N ALA A 176 -6.67 -5.06 15.33
CA ALA A 176 -5.30 -4.76 15.72
C ALA A 176 -5.09 -4.96 17.22
N LYS A 177 -4.04 -5.68 17.58
CA LYS A 177 -3.57 -5.87 18.95
C LYS A 177 -2.22 -5.21 19.09
N LEU A 178 -2.20 -4.08 19.81
CA LEU A 178 -1.00 -3.29 20.07
C LEU A 178 -0.27 -3.80 21.30
N ASN A 179 1.02 -3.41 21.45
CA ASN A 179 1.89 -3.84 22.54
C ASN A 179 1.99 -5.37 22.65
N GLN A 180 2.05 -6.04 21.50
CA GLN A 180 2.17 -7.47 21.37
C GLN A 180 3.45 -7.81 20.60
N GLU A 181 4.51 -8.19 21.28
CA GLU A 181 5.81 -8.52 20.70
C GLU A 181 6.00 -10.05 20.65
N LEU A 182 6.35 -10.55 19.48
CA LEU A 182 6.71 -11.96 19.29
C LEU A 182 7.94 -12.30 20.13
N GLY A 183 7.88 -13.40 20.86
CA GLY A 183 8.94 -13.84 21.77
C GLY A 183 8.88 -13.19 23.16
N ARG A 184 7.83 -12.40 23.44
CA ARG A 184 7.57 -11.82 24.78
C ARG A 184 6.14 -12.05 25.25
N GLU A 185 5.16 -11.47 24.56
CA GLU A 185 3.73 -11.60 24.89
C GLU A 185 3.10 -12.84 24.29
N PHE A 186 3.69 -13.41 23.23
CA PHE A 186 3.23 -14.65 22.57
C PHE A 186 4.34 -15.31 21.75
N GLU A 187 4.16 -16.59 21.45
CA GLU A 187 5.00 -17.36 20.53
C GLU A 187 4.25 -17.67 19.23
N ILE A 188 4.99 -18.04 18.16
CA ILE A 188 4.38 -18.39 16.85
C ILE A 188 3.44 -19.60 16.98
N GLU A 189 3.81 -20.54 17.81
CA GLU A 189 3.05 -21.77 18.09
C GLU A 189 1.67 -21.47 18.68
N ASP A 190 1.56 -20.42 19.50
CA ASP A 190 0.29 -19.98 20.08
C ASP A 190 -0.67 -19.48 19.01
N LEU A 191 -0.14 -18.78 18.02
CA LEU A 191 -0.92 -18.28 16.88
C LEU A 191 -1.26 -19.40 15.89
N ALA A 192 -0.33 -20.31 15.63
CA ALA A 192 -0.54 -21.44 14.72
C ALA A 192 -1.67 -22.39 15.20
N GLN A 193 -1.96 -22.41 16.49
CA GLN A 193 -3.09 -23.17 17.06
C GLN A 193 -4.44 -22.46 16.90
N LYS A 194 -4.45 -21.12 16.78
CA LYS A 194 -5.67 -20.29 16.81
C LYS A 194 -6.09 -19.77 15.43
N TYR A 195 -5.17 -19.75 14.48
CA TYR A 195 -5.34 -19.19 13.13
C TYR A 195 -5.07 -20.24 12.07
N ASP A 196 -5.75 -20.13 10.92
CA ASP A 196 -5.50 -20.99 9.76
C ASP A 196 -4.12 -20.73 9.11
N ALA A 197 -3.59 -19.52 9.27
CA ALA A 197 -2.26 -19.15 8.82
C ALA A 197 -1.68 -17.99 9.65
N VAL A 198 -0.35 -17.90 9.66
CA VAL A 198 0.39 -16.79 10.28
C VAL A 198 1.32 -16.17 9.23
N PHE A 199 1.20 -14.84 9.05
CA PHE A 199 2.07 -14.07 8.19
C PHE A 199 3.05 -13.23 9.02
N VAL A 200 4.35 -13.48 8.85
CA VAL A 200 5.40 -12.80 9.61
C VAL A 200 5.93 -11.60 8.82
N ALA A 201 5.68 -10.38 9.32
CA ALA A 201 6.03 -9.11 8.72
C ALA A 201 6.77 -8.16 9.69
N ILE A 202 7.68 -8.71 10.50
CA ILE A 202 8.37 -8.02 11.60
C ILE A 202 9.36 -6.93 11.14
N GLY A 203 9.66 -6.85 9.84
CA GLY A 203 10.59 -5.88 9.26
C GLY A 203 12.05 -6.19 9.60
N ALA A 204 12.93 -5.21 9.33
CA ALA A 204 14.37 -5.30 9.55
C ALA A 204 14.83 -4.27 10.59
N ASN A 205 14.35 -4.40 11.83
CA ASN A 205 14.57 -3.42 12.89
C ASN A 205 15.95 -3.51 13.54
N ILE A 206 16.68 -4.61 13.34
CA ILE A 206 18.01 -4.81 13.89
C ILE A 206 19.03 -4.64 12.75
N PRO A 207 19.90 -3.62 12.80
CA PRO A 207 20.95 -3.47 11.81
C PRO A 207 21.93 -4.64 11.90
N VAL A 208 22.15 -5.31 10.78
CA VAL A 208 23.25 -6.30 10.70
C VAL A 208 24.54 -5.51 10.74
N LYS A 209 25.40 -5.78 11.74
CA LYS A 209 26.78 -5.25 11.74
C LYS A 209 27.51 -5.89 10.56
N MET A 210 27.91 -5.05 9.61
CA MET A 210 28.85 -5.43 8.57
C MET A 210 30.27 -5.53 9.15
#